data_bafe262d065d103957ff85eb6f74ba70
#
_entry.id   bafe262d065d103957ff85eb6f74ba70
#
_cell.length_a   1.000
_cell.length_b   1.000
_cell.length_c   1.000
_cell.angle_alpha   90.00
_cell.angle_beta   90.00
_cell.angle_gamma   90.00
#
_symmetry.space_group_name_H-M   'P 1'
#
loop_
_entity.id
_entity.type
_entity.pdbx_description
1 polymer ?
#
loop_
_entity_poly.entity_id
_entity_poly.type
_entity_poly.pdbx_seq_one_letter_code
_entity_poly.pdbx_strand_id
1 'polypeptide(L)'
;VPIENVLGEVGQGGPIAFNVLYTGRYKLGVTTVAGAKYTISSALDYANEREQFSRPISDFDMIKKKFANMVTRTWEGDSVNYMICGSIDMEISKFDKTQDDYYLHVQKIIEDHAIEASICKIVGSETLAYVVDESVQVLGGAGFIEEYGMAGVYRDERINRIFEGTNEINRLLISSITLKKAILEELPLRDAISMRYKNWLNEVSENNNLSERIIENVVTYCRSASLFVLNELILKYGQDMKNHQWVLEPFANMLSALCIVDTGLKRVAKIDDKVKSVENMEVLKLSICQQYNNLNTEMDKILSHIHRGDDLHNMNKMIEEYKRKLDYFPDEISLMNKVADRLYKNGKYYLD
;
A
#
# COMPACT_ATOMS: atom_id res chain seq x y z
N VAL A 1 7.90 17.43 -37.91
CA VAL A 1 6.51 17.48 -37.41
C VAL A 1 5.95 18.84 -37.77
N PRO A 2 4.78 18.95 -38.43
CA PRO A 2 4.12 20.20 -38.70
C PRO A 2 3.85 21.02 -37.42
N ILE A 3 3.92 22.35 -37.49
CA ILE A 3 3.78 23.21 -36.31
C ILE A 3 2.37 23.15 -35.70
N GLU A 4 1.37 22.90 -36.53
CA GLU A 4 -0.03 22.70 -36.11
C GLU A 4 -0.26 21.41 -35.30
N ASN A 5 0.71 20.49 -35.29
CA ASN A 5 0.67 19.28 -34.48
C ASN A 5 1.34 19.44 -33.10
N VAL A 6 1.69 20.66 -32.69
CA VAL A 6 2.17 20.95 -31.35
C VAL A 6 0.99 20.84 -30.37
N LEU A 7 1.11 19.94 -29.40
CA LEU A 7 0.12 19.80 -28.32
C LEU A 7 0.43 20.81 -27.20
N GLY A 8 -0.53 21.70 -26.93
CA GLY A 8 -0.36 22.77 -25.94
C GLY A 8 0.65 23.83 -26.35
N GLU A 9 1.31 24.47 -25.40
CA GLU A 9 2.28 25.53 -25.64
C GLU A 9 3.72 25.04 -25.48
N VAL A 10 4.66 25.81 -26.06
CA VAL A 10 6.09 25.52 -25.90
C VAL A 10 6.45 25.62 -24.41
N GLY A 11 7.07 24.53 -23.89
CA GLY A 11 7.42 24.40 -22.48
C GLY A 11 6.46 23.51 -21.66
N GLN A 12 5.27 23.18 -22.17
CA GLN A 12 4.29 22.32 -21.46
C GLN A 12 4.51 20.80 -21.63
N GLY A 13 5.47 20.38 -22.45
CA GLY A 13 5.72 18.96 -22.72
C GLY A 13 6.00 18.11 -21.47
N GLY A 14 6.72 18.66 -20.49
CA GLY A 14 6.98 18.00 -19.22
C GLY A 14 5.70 17.69 -18.42
N PRO A 15 4.89 18.69 -18.06
CA PRO A 15 3.59 18.50 -17.39
C PRO A 15 2.67 17.51 -18.13
N ILE A 16 2.56 17.61 -19.45
CA ILE A 16 1.74 16.70 -20.26
C ILE A 16 2.25 15.24 -20.14
N ALA A 17 3.56 15.03 -20.30
CA ALA A 17 4.17 13.70 -20.19
C ALA A 17 3.99 13.09 -18.80
N PHE A 18 4.17 13.86 -17.72
CA PHE A 18 3.96 13.37 -16.36
C PHE A 18 2.50 13.02 -16.08
N ASN A 19 1.55 13.76 -16.62
CA ASN A 19 0.12 13.46 -16.47
C ASN A 19 -0.24 12.12 -17.11
N VAL A 20 0.31 11.82 -18.30
CA VAL A 20 0.17 10.51 -18.96
C VAL A 20 0.77 9.39 -18.08
N LEU A 21 1.95 9.61 -17.50
CA LEU A 21 2.59 8.65 -16.59
C LEU A 21 1.74 8.37 -15.34
N TYR A 22 1.10 9.39 -14.75
CA TYR A 22 0.21 9.16 -13.59
C TYR A 22 -0.97 8.25 -13.97
N THR A 23 -1.58 8.47 -15.13
CA THR A 23 -2.64 7.59 -15.64
C THR A 23 -2.14 6.16 -15.88
N GLY A 24 -0.93 5.99 -16.46
CA GLY A 24 -0.30 4.68 -16.65
C GLY A 24 -0.07 3.94 -15.33
N ARG A 25 0.28 4.65 -14.26
CA ARG A 25 0.54 4.07 -12.94
C ARG A 25 -0.67 3.42 -12.31
N TYR A 26 -1.86 4.08 -12.30
CA TYR A 26 -3.04 3.37 -11.76
C TYR A 26 -3.45 2.19 -12.64
N LYS A 27 -3.39 2.32 -13.97
CA LYS A 27 -3.68 1.19 -14.88
C LYS A 27 -2.79 0.01 -14.57
N LEU A 28 -1.50 0.27 -14.35
CA LEU A 28 -0.55 -0.78 -13.99
C LEU A 28 -0.90 -1.41 -12.63
N GLY A 29 -1.23 -0.60 -11.62
CA GLY A 29 -1.67 -1.09 -10.32
C GLY A 29 -2.85 -2.04 -10.45
N VAL A 30 -3.89 -1.66 -11.19
CA VAL A 30 -5.10 -2.47 -11.38
C VAL A 30 -4.79 -3.77 -12.14
N THR A 31 -4.04 -3.70 -13.24
CA THR A 31 -3.75 -4.88 -14.08
C THR A 31 -2.86 -5.90 -13.36
N THR A 32 -1.89 -5.45 -12.58
CA THR A 32 -1.02 -6.33 -11.79
C THR A 32 -1.77 -7.05 -10.69
N VAL A 33 -2.71 -6.38 -10.00
CA VAL A 33 -3.57 -7.02 -9.00
C VAL A 33 -4.50 -8.05 -9.63
N ALA A 34 -5.06 -7.76 -10.81
CA ALA A 34 -5.86 -8.75 -11.56
C ALA A 34 -5.04 -9.99 -11.94
N GLY A 35 -3.78 -9.80 -12.38
CA GLY A 35 -2.83 -10.89 -12.61
C GLY A 35 -2.55 -11.72 -11.36
N ALA A 36 -2.41 -11.07 -10.20
CA ALA A 36 -2.20 -11.75 -8.92
C ALA A 36 -3.38 -12.66 -8.54
N LYS A 37 -4.63 -12.19 -8.70
CA LYS A 37 -5.85 -12.99 -8.45
C LYS A 37 -5.87 -14.27 -9.27
N TYR A 38 -5.55 -14.17 -10.57
CA TYR A 38 -5.48 -15.30 -11.47
C TYR A 38 -4.37 -16.29 -11.06
N THR A 39 -3.19 -15.77 -10.77
CA THR A 39 -2.01 -16.57 -10.41
C THR A 39 -2.22 -17.34 -9.11
N ILE A 40 -2.86 -16.73 -8.08
CA ILE A 40 -3.23 -17.41 -6.83
C ILE A 40 -4.12 -18.63 -7.11
N SER A 41 -5.14 -18.46 -7.95
CA SER A 41 -6.09 -19.54 -8.27
C SER A 41 -5.37 -20.71 -8.97
N SER A 42 -4.53 -20.41 -9.96
CA SER A 42 -3.75 -21.43 -10.66
C SER A 42 -2.76 -22.18 -9.73
N ALA A 43 -2.09 -21.46 -8.83
CA ALA A 43 -1.19 -22.10 -7.87
C ALA A 43 -1.94 -22.96 -6.85
N LEU A 44 -3.15 -22.55 -6.47
CA LEU A 44 -4.00 -23.30 -5.55
C LEU A 44 -4.46 -24.64 -6.16
N ASP A 45 -4.89 -24.62 -7.43
CA ASP A 45 -5.29 -25.84 -8.14
C ASP A 45 -4.14 -26.86 -8.11
N TYR A 46 -2.93 -26.44 -8.46
CA TYR A 46 -1.76 -27.31 -8.39
C TYR A 46 -1.48 -27.82 -6.97
N ALA A 47 -1.56 -26.93 -5.97
CA ALA A 47 -1.28 -27.32 -4.57
C ALA A 47 -2.28 -28.34 -4.02
N ASN A 48 -3.53 -28.32 -4.48
CA ASN A 48 -4.56 -29.27 -4.08
C ASN A 48 -4.40 -30.65 -4.77
N GLU A 49 -3.84 -30.68 -5.98
CA GLU A 49 -3.63 -31.93 -6.72
C GLU A 49 -2.29 -32.60 -6.39
N ARG A 50 -1.27 -31.81 -6.10
CA ARG A 50 0.09 -32.31 -5.88
C ARG A 50 0.23 -32.93 -4.49
N GLU A 51 0.50 -34.22 -4.43
CA GLU A 51 0.75 -34.94 -3.18
C GLU A 51 2.23 -35.10 -2.87
N GLN A 52 2.59 -34.92 -1.61
CA GLN A 52 3.86 -35.28 -1.01
C GLN A 52 3.62 -35.72 0.45
N PHE A 53 4.41 -36.68 0.94
CA PHE A 53 4.26 -37.21 2.30
C PHE A 53 2.83 -37.70 2.59
N SER A 54 2.20 -38.33 1.56
CA SER A 54 0.86 -38.97 1.62
C SER A 54 -0.31 -37.99 1.83
N ARG A 55 -0.16 -36.72 1.42
CA ARG A 55 -1.23 -35.72 1.46
C ARG A 55 -0.97 -34.61 0.43
N PRO A 56 -2.01 -33.85 0.02
CA PRO A 56 -1.84 -32.67 -0.81
C PRO A 56 -0.88 -31.64 -0.17
N ILE A 57 -0.09 -30.97 -1.00
CA ILE A 57 0.84 -29.95 -0.47
C ILE A 57 0.12 -28.74 0.14
N SER A 58 -1.13 -28.51 -0.24
CA SER A 58 -1.99 -27.47 0.36
C SER A 58 -2.26 -27.69 1.86
N ASP A 59 -2.13 -28.93 2.38
CA ASP A 59 -2.33 -29.24 3.79
C ASP A 59 -1.19 -28.79 4.71
N PHE A 60 -0.03 -28.43 4.15
CA PHE A 60 1.12 -28.01 4.96
C PHE A 60 1.03 -26.54 5.38
N ASP A 61 1.26 -26.24 6.65
CA ASP A 61 1.17 -24.88 7.21
C ASP A 61 2.09 -23.89 6.51
N MET A 62 3.27 -24.30 6.05
CA MET A 62 4.16 -23.43 5.29
C MET A 62 3.61 -23.05 3.91
N ILE A 63 2.81 -23.91 3.29
CA ILE A 63 2.09 -23.61 2.04
C ILE A 63 0.88 -22.74 2.34
N LYS A 64 0.11 -23.03 3.40
CA LYS A 64 -1.00 -22.16 3.86
C LYS A 64 -0.54 -20.74 4.14
N LYS A 65 0.61 -20.57 4.81
CA LYS A 65 1.21 -19.23 5.02
C LYS A 65 1.46 -18.47 3.73
N LYS A 66 1.99 -19.14 2.69
CA LYS A 66 2.22 -18.52 1.37
C LYS A 66 0.91 -18.01 0.79
N PHE A 67 -0.12 -18.83 0.74
CA PHE A 67 -1.44 -18.47 0.24
C PHE A 67 -2.09 -17.33 1.06
N ALA A 68 -2.01 -17.37 2.38
CA ALA A 68 -2.52 -16.29 3.22
C ALA A 68 -1.88 -14.95 2.89
N ASN A 69 -0.55 -14.90 2.74
CA ASN A 69 0.17 -13.70 2.38
C ASN A 69 -0.14 -13.23 0.96
N MET A 70 -0.23 -14.15 -0.02
CA MET A 70 -0.61 -13.82 -1.39
C MET A 70 -2.01 -13.19 -1.45
N VAL A 71 -2.99 -13.78 -0.76
CA VAL A 71 -4.36 -13.24 -0.67
C VAL A 71 -4.37 -11.87 -0.02
N THR A 72 -3.67 -11.70 1.11
CA THR A 72 -3.63 -10.44 1.85
C THR A 72 -3.06 -9.31 1.01
N ARG A 73 -1.89 -9.51 0.38
CA ARG A 73 -1.27 -8.51 -0.50
C ARG A 73 -2.13 -8.16 -1.71
N THR A 74 -2.79 -9.15 -2.30
CA THR A 74 -3.71 -8.94 -3.43
C THR A 74 -4.92 -8.12 -3.01
N TRP A 75 -5.49 -8.40 -1.84
CA TRP A 75 -6.59 -7.63 -1.26
C TRP A 75 -6.18 -6.18 -0.91
N GLU A 76 -4.96 -5.98 -0.41
CA GLU A 76 -4.38 -4.67 -0.16
C GLU A 76 -4.30 -3.84 -1.44
N GLY A 77 -3.72 -4.41 -2.50
CA GLY A 77 -3.62 -3.75 -3.80
C GLY A 77 -4.97 -3.42 -4.41
N ASP A 78 -5.94 -4.33 -4.28
CA ASP A 78 -7.31 -4.13 -4.74
C ASP A 78 -7.98 -2.97 -3.98
N SER A 79 -7.83 -2.94 -2.65
CA SER A 79 -8.40 -1.90 -1.78
C SER A 79 -7.83 -0.52 -2.10
N VAL A 80 -6.53 -0.42 -2.30
CA VAL A 80 -5.83 0.82 -2.70
C VAL A 80 -6.33 1.29 -4.06
N ASN A 81 -6.33 0.42 -5.06
CA ASN A 81 -6.69 0.77 -6.43
C ASN A 81 -8.14 1.26 -6.54
N TYR A 82 -9.11 0.50 -6.00
CA TYR A 82 -10.53 0.89 -6.10
C TYR A 82 -10.84 2.17 -5.33
N MET A 83 -10.24 2.37 -4.15
CA MET A 83 -10.45 3.58 -3.38
C MET A 83 -9.93 4.81 -4.11
N ILE A 84 -8.72 4.73 -4.68
CA ILE A 84 -8.08 5.86 -5.36
C ILE A 84 -8.77 6.15 -6.69
N CYS A 85 -9.03 5.14 -7.52
CA CYS A 85 -9.78 5.32 -8.77
C CYS A 85 -11.17 5.90 -8.51
N GLY A 86 -11.88 5.39 -7.49
CA GLY A 86 -13.18 5.92 -7.10
C GLY A 86 -13.14 7.36 -6.60
N SER A 87 -12.07 7.77 -5.92
CA SER A 87 -11.87 9.17 -5.50
C SER A 87 -11.69 10.09 -6.72
N ILE A 88 -10.88 9.68 -7.67
CA ILE A 88 -10.65 10.41 -8.92
C ILE A 88 -11.96 10.53 -9.71
N ASP A 89 -12.71 9.42 -9.87
CA ASP A 89 -13.99 9.42 -10.58
C ASP A 89 -15.00 10.36 -9.92
N MET A 90 -15.08 10.36 -8.58
CA MET A 90 -15.95 11.28 -7.84
C MET A 90 -15.57 12.74 -8.04
N GLU A 91 -14.28 13.07 -8.11
CA GLU A 91 -13.84 14.45 -8.37
C GLU A 91 -14.12 14.86 -9.80
N ILE A 92 -13.84 14.01 -10.78
CA ILE A 92 -14.15 14.28 -12.20
C ILE A 92 -15.64 14.46 -12.42
N SER A 93 -16.49 13.70 -11.71
CA SER A 93 -17.95 13.78 -11.86
C SER A 93 -18.57 15.12 -11.45
N LYS A 94 -17.81 15.99 -10.77
CA LYS A 94 -18.26 17.33 -10.39
C LYS A 94 -18.25 18.32 -11.56
N PHE A 95 -17.59 17.99 -12.68
CA PHE A 95 -17.41 18.85 -13.82
C PHE A 95 -18.27 18.41 -15.01
N ASP A 96 -18.84 19.39 -15.73
CA ASP A 96 -19.65 19.15 -16.91
C ASP A 96 -18.75 18.86 -18.11
N LYS A 97 -18.93 17.69 -18.74
CA LYS A 97 -18.18 17.25 -19.91
C LYS A 97 -18.34 18.11 -21.16
N THR A 98 -19.36 18.96 -21.18
CA THR A 98 -19.63 19.86 -22.31
C THR A 98 -18.88 21.18 -22.23
N GLN A 99 -18.23 21.49 -21.11
CA GLN A 99 -17.44 22.70 -20.92
C GLN A 99 -16.07 22.58 -21.61
N ASP A 100 -15.60 23.68 -22.20
CA ASP A 100 -14.35 23.72 -22.96
C ASP A 100 -13.11 23.43 -22.07
N ASP A 101 -13.19 23.72 -20.78
CA ASP A 101 -12.12 23.51 -19.80
C ASP A 101 -12.19 22.15 -19.06
N TYR A 102 -13.17 21.29 -19.41
CA TYR A 102 -13.35 19.99 -18.78
C TYR A 102 -12.06 19.16 -18.70
N TYR A 103 -11.34 19.08 -19.83
CA TYR A 103 -10.10 18.28 -19.86
C TYR A 103 -8.96 18.89 -19.06
N LEU A 104 -8.94 20.21 -18.83
CA LEU A 104 -7.99 20.88 -17.95
C LEU A 104 -8.27 20.49 -16.47
N HIS A 105 -9.55 20.44 -16.08
CA HIS A 105 -9.94 19.96 -14.76
C HIS A 105 -9.56 18.48 -14.56
N VAL A 106 -9.83 17.60 -15.53
CA VAL A 106 -9.42 16.19 -15.48
C VAL A 106 -7.90 16.06 -15.32
N GLN A 107 -7.13 16.81 -16.11
CA GLN A 107 -5.67 16.84 -16.01
C GLN A 107 -5.21 17.25 -14.61
N LYS A 108 -5.80 18.30 -14.05
CA LYS A 108 -5.46 18.80 -12.71
C LYS A 108 -5.79 17.79 -11.62
N ILE A 109 -6.95 17.12 -11.69
CA ILE A 109 -7.33 16.07 -10.74
C ILE A 109 -6.35 14.91 -10.77
N ILE A 110 -5.94 14.46 -11.96
CA ILE A 110 -4.95 13.40 -12.11
C ILE A 110 -3.59 13.81 -11.51
N GLU A 111 -3.15 15.05 -11.74
CA GLU A 111 -1.91 15.60 -11.19
C GLU A 111 -1.96 15.67 -9.65
N ASP A 112 -3.09 16.10 -9.09
CA ASP A 112 -3.29 16.21 -7.65
C ASP A 112 -3.21 14.85 -6.94
N HIS A 113 -3.52 13.75 -7.65
CA HIS A 113 -3.40 12.37 -7.17
C HIS A 113 -2.07 11.68 -7.54
N ALA A 114 -1.02 12.45 -7.82
CA ALA A 114 0.28 11.88 -8.24
C ALA A 114 0.94 10.97 -7.18
N ILE A 115 0.74 11.26 -5.89
CA ILE A 115 1.21 10.43 -4.77
C ILE A 115 0.50 9.08 -4.80
N GLU A 116 -0.81 9.11 -4.85
CA GLU A 116 -1.68 7.94 -4.88
C GLU A 116 -1.43 7.07 -6.10
N ALA A 117 -1.23 7.67 -7.28
CA ALA A 117 -0.86 6.95 -8.49
C ALA A 117 0.45 6.18 -8.33
N SER A 118 1.44 6.79 -7.68
CA SER A 118 2.72 6.16 -7.39
C SER A 118 2.57 5.01 -6.38
N ILE A 119 1.71 5.16 -5.36
CA ILE A 119 1.38 4.10 -4.40
C ILE A 119 0.67 2.92 -5.10
N CYS A 120 -0.35 3.18 -5.94
CA CYS A 120 -1.01 2.14 -6.75
C CYS A 120 -0.01 1.30 -7.54
N LYS A 121 0.93 1.97 -8.21
CA LYS A 121 1.94 1.31 -9.03
C LYS A 121 2.88 0.43 -8.20
N ILE A 122 3.39 0.95 -7.08
CA ILE A 122 4.29 0.20 -6.20
C ILE A 122 3.56 -1.01 -5.61
N VAL A 123 2.43 -0.77 -4.95
CA VAL A 123 1.67 -1.83 -4.26
C VAL A 123 1.24 -2.92 -5.24
N GLY A 124 0.69 -2.55 -6.40
CA GLY A 124 0.25 -3.54 -7.40
C GLY A 124 1.40 -4.34 -8.00
N SER A 125 2.47 -3.69 -8.44
CA SER A 125 3.61 -4.37 -9.07
C SER A 125 4.40 -5.25 -8.09
N GLU A 126 4.57 -4.83 -6.84
CA GLU A 126 5.24 -5.64 -5.81
C GLU A 126 4.35 -6.78 -5.32
N THR A 127 3.03 -6.60 -5.31
CA THR A 127 2.08 -7.68 -5.04
C THR A 127 2.18 -8.77 -6.10
N LEU A 128 2.12 -8.41 -7.39
CA LEU A 128 2.23 -9.40 -8.44
C LEU A 128 3.58 -10.13 -8.41
N ALA A 129 4.67 -9.39 -8.21
CA ALA A 129 6.00 -9.98 -8.08
C ALA A 129 6.07 -11.01 -6.96
N TYR A 130 5.54 -10.68 -5.78
CA TYR A 130 5.48 -11.58 -4.64
C TYR A 130 4.61 -12.81 -4.92
N VAL A 131 3.41 -12.60 -5.48
CA VAL A 131 2.47 -13.69 -5.79
C VAL A 131 3.04 -14.66 -6.80
N VAL A 132 3.68 -14.15 -7.85
CA VAL A 132 4.26 -15.00 -8.90
C VAL A 132 5.49 -15.77 -8.38
N ASP A 133 6.36 -15.11 -7.59
CA ASP A 133 7.51 -15.76 -6.97
C ASP A 133 7.10 -16.92 -6.04
N GLU A 134 6.12 -16.66 -5.18
CA GLU A 134 5.57 -17.69 -4.29
C GLU A 134 4.84 -18.80 -5.05
N SER A 135 4.22 -18.48 -6.18
CA SER A 135 3.56 -19.47 -7.03
C SER A 135 4.57 -20.39 -7.71
N VAL A 136 5.68 -19.86 -8.22
CA VAL A 136 6.80 -20.69 -8.71
C VAL A 136 7.30 -21.61 -7.59
N GLN A 137 7.46 -21.08 -6.38
CA GLN A 137 7.90 -21.85 -5.22
C GLN A 137 6.90 -22.96 -4.84
N VAL A 138 5.59 -22.70 -4.89
CA VAL A 138 4.52 -23.70 -4.64
C VAL A 138 4.55 -24.79 -5.68
N LEU A 139 4.71 -24.44 -6.96
CA LEU A 139 4.79 -25.42 -8.05
C LEU A 139 6.12 -26.21 -8.03
N GLY A 140 7.15 -25.69 -7.36
CA GLY A 140 8.48 -26.30 -7.32
C GLY A 140 9.10 -26.44 -8.71
N GLY A 141 9.67 -27.59 -9.05
CA GLY A 141 10.26 -27.84 -10.38
C GLY A 141 9.29 -27.62 -11.54
N ALA A 142 8.00 -27.90 -11.37
CA ALA A 142 6.96 -27.64 -12.35
C ALA A 142 6.79 -26.13 -12.62
N GLY A 143 6.94 -25.27 -11.61
CA GLY A 143 6.88 -23.82 -11.78
C GLY A 143 8.08 -23.22 -12.52
N PHE A 144 9.21 -23.94 -12.54
CA PHE A 144 10.45 -23.48 -13.18
C PHE A 144 10.52 -23.80 -14.68
N ILE A 145 9.88 -24.89 -15.12
CA ILE A 145 9.90 -25.31 -16.54
C ILE A 145 8.79 -24.62 -17.33
N GLU A 146 8.98 -24.53 -18.67
CA GLU A 146 8.09 -23.76 -19.55
C GLU A 146 6.69 -24.37 -19.71
N GLU A 147 6.57 -25.68 -19.61
CA GLU A 147 5.35 -26.46 -19.89
C GLU A 147 4.18 -26.10 -18.96
N TYR A 148 4.45 -25.63 -17.75
CA TYR A 148 3.42 -25.18 -16.80
C TYR A 148 3.08 -23.69 -16.90
N GLY A 149 3.80 -22.94 -17.73
CA GLY A 149 3.55 -21.53 -18.02
C GLY A 149 3.93 -20.54 -16.93
N MET A 150 4.11 -20.98 -15.66
CA MET A 150 4.42 -20.09 -14.54
C MET A 150 5.77 -19.39 -14.69
N ALA A 151 6.76 -20.04 -15.30
CA ALA A 151 8.06 -19.44 -15.64
C ALA A 151 7.91 -18.25 -16.60
N GLY A 152 6.99 -18.35 -17.57
CA GLY A 152 6.62 -17.23 -18.47
C GLY A 152 6.01 -16.07 -17.69
N VAL A 153 5.04 -16.32 -16.83
CA VAL A 153 4.41 -15.30 -15.98
C VAL A 153 5.45 -14.60 -15.10
N TYR A 154 6.42 -15.34 -14.54
CA TYR A 154 7.50 -14.79 -13.72
C TYR A 154 8.37 -13.80 -14.53
N ARG A 155 8.72 -14.12 -15.77
CA ARG A 155 9.48 -13.20 -16.64
C ARG A 155 8.68 -11.98 -17.02
N ASP A 156 7.41 -12.17 -17.38
CA ASP A 156 6.53 -11.09 -17.84
C ASP A 156 6.21 -10.09 -16.73
N GLU A 157 6.04 -10.55 -15.46
CA GLU A 157 5.80 -9.65 -14.35
C GLU A 157 6.99 -8.73 -14.06
N ARG A 158 8.23 -9.17 -14.34
CA ARG A 158 9.44 -8.49 -13.90
C ARG A 158 9.54 -7.04 -14.39
N ILE A 159 9.00 -6.74 -15.56
CA ILE A 159 9.00 -5.39 -16.14
C ILE A 159 8.14 -4.40 -15.34
N ASN A 160 7.12 -4.87 -14.61
CA ASN A 160 6.17 -4.02 -13.90
C ASN A 160 6.81 -3.15 -12.81
N ARG A 161 7.94 -3.57 -12.26
CA ARG A 161 8.71 -2.79 -11.28
C ARG A 161 9.66 -1.78 -11.93
N ILE A 162 9.80 -1.79 -13.27
CA ILE A 162 10.76 -0.98 -14.03
C ILE A 162 10.08 0.16 -14.78
N PHE A 163 9.09 -0.14 -15.64
CA PHE A 163 8.44 0.88 -16.47
C PHE A 163 7.44 1.74 -15.67
N GLU A 164 6.90 2.79 -16.25
CA GLU A 164 6.09 3.85 -15.59
C GLU A 164 6.85 4.57 -14.45
N GLY A 165 8.19 4.58 -14.56
CA GLY A 165 9.14 4.93 -13.49
C GLY A 165 9.38 3.76 -12.57
N THR A 166 10.65 3.47 -12.27
CA THR A 166 10.98 2.35 -11.36
C THR A 166 10.32 2.54 -10.00
N ASN A 167 10.18 1.45 -9.23
CA ASN A 167 9.58 1.55 -7.90
C ASN A 167 10.35 2.48 -6.97
N GLU A 168 11.67 2.57 -7.13
CA GLU A 168 12.53 3.52 -6.43
C GLU A 168 12.17 4.97 -6.79
N ILE A 169 12.02 5.28 -8.07
CA ILE A 169 11.59 6.62 -8.54
C ILE A 169 10.21 6.97 -8.00
N ASN A 170 9.27 6.02 -8.00
CA ASN A 170 7.94 6.26 -7.44
C ASN A 170 8.00 6.52 -5.91
N ARG A 171 8.87 5.83 -5.16
CA ARG A 171 9.10 6.11 -3.72
C ARG A 171 9.65 7.52 -3.51
N LEU A 172 10.62 7.94 -4.33
CA LEU A 172 11.14 9.31 -4.28
C LEU A 172 10.05 10.35 -4.58
N LEU A 173 9.16 10.08 -5.55
CA LEU A 173 8.03 10.98 -5.86
C LEU A 173 7.05 11.08 -4.70
N ILE A 174 6.64 9.97 -4.09
CA ILE A 174 5.74 9.96 -2.93
C ILE A 174 6.28 10.88 -1.84
N SER A 175 7.51 10.68 -1.42
CA SER A 175 8.12 11.44 -0.32
C SER A 175 8.37 12.90 -0.71
N SER A 176 8.89 13.17 -1.92
CA SER A 176 9.23 14.51 -2.36
C SER A 176 8.00 15.39 -2.59
N ILE A 177 6.93 14.84 -3.16
CA ILE A 177 5.68 15.59 -3.37
C ILE A 177 4.99 15.85 -2.02
N THR A 178 4.95 14.85 -1.12
CA THR A 178 4.40 15.02 0.24
C THR A 178 5.13 16.14 0.99
N LEU A 179 6.46 16.12 0.96
CA LEU A 179 7.28 17.15 1.57
C LEU A 179 7.03 18.53 0.96
N LYS A 180 7.01 18.62 -0.39
CA LYS A 180 6.74 19.87 -1.10
C LYS A 180 5.39 20.45 -0.68
N LYS A 181 4.32 19.64 -0.72
CA LYS A 181 2.96 20.06 -0.32
C LYS A 181 2.90 20.47 1.16
N ALA A 182 3.69 19.83 2.04
CA ALA A 182 3.80 20.20 3.45
C ALA A 182 4.48 21.57 3.64
N ILE A 183 5.60 21.80 2.97
CA ILE A 183 6.37 23.06 3.08
C ILE A 183 5.62 24.25 2.46
N LEU A 184 4.94 24.03 1.34
CA LEU A 184 4.15 25.08 0.65
C LEU A 184 2.77 25.31 1.28
N GLU A 185 2.42 24.59 2.35
CA GLU A 185 1.11 24.67 3.02
C GLU A 185 -0.08 24.30 2.09
N GLU A 186 0.17 23.57 1.00
CA GLU A 186 -0.87 23.03 0.11
C GLU A 186 -1.68 21.92 0.80
N LEU A 187 -1.12 21.28 1.83
CA LEU A 187 -1.80 20.36 2.73
C LEU A 187 -1.77 20.96 4.14
N PRO A 188 -2.85 20.88 4.95
CA PRO A 188 -2.91 21.42 6.30
C PRO A 188 -2.11 20.57 7.30
N LEU A 189 -0.86 20.20 6.93
CA LEU A 189 -0.01 19.30 7.70
C LEU A 189 0.53 19.96 8.97
N ARG A 190 0.78 21.28 8.97
CA ARG A 190 1.19 22.01 10.17
C ARG A 190 0.16 21.89 11.29
N ASP A 191 -1.11 22.12 10.94
CA ASP A 191 -2.21 22.00 11.91
C ASP A 191 -2.37 20.54 12.37
N ALA A 192 -2.32 19.59 11.42
CA ALA A 192 -2.39 18.17 11.73
C ALA A 192 -1.24 17.71 12.63
N ILE A 193 0.00 18.17 12.38
CA ILE A 193 1.17 17.88 13.22
C ILE A 193 0.99 18.50 14.60
N SER A 194 0.61 19.79 14.70
CA SER A 194 0.50 20.49 15.98
C SER A 194 -0.62 19.92 16.85
N MET A 195 -1.76 19.57 16.28
CA MET A 195 -2.85 18.92 16.99
C MET A 195 -2.46 17.54 17.51
N ARG A 196 -1.85 16.71 16.65
CA ARG A 196 -1.52 15.32 17.01
C ARG A 196 -0.31 15.19 17.89
N TYR A 197 0.71 16.02 17.71
CA TYR A 197 1.88 16.02 18.58
C TYR A 197 1.52 16.35 20.05
N LYS A 198 0.57 17.29 20.27
CA LYS A 198 0.07 17.63 21.61
C LYS A 198 -0.87 16.56 22.17
N ASN A 199 -1.61 15.87 21.33
CA ASN A 199 -2.67 14.95 21.73
C ASN A 199 -2.27 13.47 21.63
N TRP A 200 -1.12 13.15 21.04
CA TRP A 200 -0.72 11.77 20.75
C TRP A 200 -0.83 10.83 21.95
N LEU A 201 -0.37 11.28 23.12
CA LEU A 201 -0.47 10.51 24.37
C LEU A 201 -1.86 10.58 25.02
N ASN A 202 -2.63 11.65 24.74
CA ASN A 202 -3.93 11.86 25.36
C ASN A 202 -5.07 11.14 24.61
N GLU A 203 -5.01 11.05 23.28
CA GLU A 203 -6.03 10.39 22.47
C GLU A 203 -6.20 8.89 22.81
N VAL A 204 -5.13 8.23 23.26
CA VAL A 204 -5.17 6.81 23.71
C VAL A 204 -5.68 6.68 25.14
N SER A 205 -5.55 7.72 25.97
CA SER A 205 -5.90 7.65 27.41
C SER A 205 -7.39 7.86 27.70
N GLU A 206 -8.16 8.45 26.77
CA GLU A 206 -9.56 8.82 26.99
C GLU A 206 -10.58 7.76 26.54
N ASN A 207 -10.16 6.74 25.76
CA ASN A 207 -11.06 5.72 25.23
C ASN A 207 -11.09 4.46 26.10
N ASN A 208 -12.04 4.38 27.03
CA ASN A 208 -12.28 3.20 27.87
C ASN A 208 -12.78 1.94 27.12
N ASN A 209 -12.98 1.97 25.79
CA ASN A 209 -13.40 0.84 24.95
C ASN A 209 -12.32 0.46 23.93
N LEU A 210 -11.06 0.40 24.33
CA LEU A 210 -9.91 0.09 23.47
C LEU A 210 -10.06 -1.25 22.72
N SER A 211 -10.65 -2.27 23.34
CA SER A 211 -10.79 -3.60 22.74
C SER A 211 -11.80 -3.66 21.57
N GLU A 212 -12.86 -2.83 21.60
CA GLU A 212 -13.88 -2.81 20.54
C GLU A 212 -13.45 -2.02 19.30
N ARG A 213 -12.50 -1.06 19.46
CA ARG A 213 -12.02 -0.18 18.38
C ARG A 213 -10.52 -0.31 18.12
N ILE A 214 -9.95 -1.46 18.45
CA ILE A 214 -8.50 -1.66 18.33
C ILE A 214 -7.99 -1.40 16.90
N ILE A 215 -8.75 -1.78 15.89
CA ILE A 215 -8.40 -1.62 14.47
C ILE A 215 -8.28 -0.13 14.10
N GLU A 216 -9.30 0.66 14.44
CA GLU A 216 -9.31 2.11 14.21
C GLU A 216 -8.18 2.82 14.97
N ASN A 217 -7.89 2.36 16.19
CA ASN A 217 -6.80 2.89 17.01
C ASN A 217 -5.43 2.60 16.38
N VAL A 218 -5.22 1.41 15.82
CA VAL A 218 -3.98 1.08 15.11
C VAL A 218 -3.82 1.93 13.84
N VAL A 219 -4.89 2.15 13.06
CA VAL A 219 -4.84 3.04 11.89
C VAL A 219 -4.56 4.49 12.32
N THR A 220 -5.14 4.94 13.43
CA THR A 220 -4.86 6.27 14.01
C THR A 220 -3.40 6.38 14.46
N TYR A 221 -2.84 5.34 15.07
CA TYR A 221 -1.42 5.26 15.36
C TYR A 221 -0.56 5.41 14.11
N CYS A 222 -0.86 4.66 13.05
CA CYS A 222 -0.10 4.72 11.79
C CYS A 222 -0.10 6.14 11.19
N ARG A 223 -1.24 6.84 11.23
CA ARG A 223 -1.32 8.25 10.81
C ARG A 223 -0.46 9.17 11.68
N SER A 224 -0.54 9.03 12.99
CA SER A 224 0.20 9.87 13.92
C SER A 224 1.70 9.63 13.82
N ALA A 225 2.14 8.37 13.68
CA ALA A 225 3.54 8.02 13.47
C ALA A 225 4.09 8.59 12.14
N SER A 226 3.30 8.54 11.07
CA SER A 226 3.71 9.10 9.77
C SER A 226 3.83 10.62 9.82
N LEU A 227 2.91 11.32 10.50
CA LEU A 227 3.00 12.77 10.71
C LEU A 227 4.17 13.16 11.62
N PHE A 228 4.42 12.37 12.66
CA PHE A 228 5.57 12.57 13.55
C PHE A 228 6.89 12.47 12.77
N VAL A 229 7.08 11.39 12.00
CA VAL A 229 8.29 11.21 11.19
C VAL A 229 8.44 12.31 10.15
N LEU A 230 7.35 12.74 9.49
CA LEU A 230 7.39 13.85 8.54
C LEU A 230 7.90 15.13 9.23
N ASN A 231 7.41 15.44 10.41
CA ASN A 231 7.88 16.59 11.19
C ASN A 231 9.38 16.50 11.49
N GLU A 232 9.85 15.35 11.97
CA GLU A 232 11.27 15.13 12.29
C GLU A 232 12.16 15.27 11.05
N LEU A 233 11.71 14.77 9.89
CA LEU A 233 12.41 14.92 8.63
C LEU A 233 12.47 16.38 8.17
N ILE A 234 11.38 17.14 8.30
CA ILE A 234 11.33 18.58 7.97
C ILE A 234 12.27 19.36 8.88
N LEU A 235 12.24 19.10 10.18
CA LEU A 235 13.12 19.77 11.16
C LEU A 235 14.59 19.47 10.89
N LYS A 236 14.92 18.23 10.48
CA LYS A 236 16.30 17.80 10.23
C LYS A 236 16.87 18.32 8.93
N TYR A 237 16.10 18.25 7.83
CA TYR A 237 16.61 18.45 6.48
C TYR A 237 15.97 19.63 5.74
N GLY A 238 14.75 20.04 6.13
CA GLY A 238 14.02 21.09 5.42
C GLY A 238 13.96 20.84 3.91
N GLN A 239 14.35 21.84 3.13
CA GLN A 239 14.36 21.73 1.65
C GLN A 239 15.45 20.81 1.09
N ASP A 240 16.48 20.48 1.88
CA ASP A 240 17.57 19.61 1.45
C ASP A 240 17.18 18.11 1.49
N MET A 241 16.03 17.76 2.06
CA MET A 241 15.56 16.38 2.19
C MET A 241 15.56 15.60 0.87
N LYS A 242 15.32 16.27 -0.27
CA LYS A 242 15.36 15.67 -1.61
C LYS A 242 16.69 14.97 -1.96
N ASN A 243 17.78 15.35 -1.30
CA ASN A 243 19.12 14.79 -1.50
C ASN A 243 19.41 13.58 -0.59
N HIS A 244 18.48 13.23 0.33
CA HIS A 244 18.64 12.17 1.32
C HIS A 244 17.77 10.95 1.01
N GLN A 245 18.06 10.23 -0.10
CA GLN A 245 17.27 9.10 -0.56
C GLN A 245 17.13 7.98 0.47
N TRP A 246 18.13 7.80 1.36
CA TRP A 246 18.12 6.82 2.45
C TRP A 246 17.00 7.01 3.48
N VAL A 247 16.42 8.20 3.59
CA VAL A 247 15.26 8.46 4.45
C VAL A 247 13.98 8.65 3.64
N LEU A 248 14.07 9.02 2.35
CA LEU A 248 12.91 9.17 1.48
C LEU A 248 12.24 7.83 1.18
N GLU A 249 13.02 6.78 0.92
CA GLU A 249 12.48 5.44 0.65
C GLU A 249 11.73 4.86 1.85
N PRO A 250 12.31 4.76 3.07
CA PRO A 250 11.58 4.31 4.25
C PRO A 250 10.33 5.15 4.53
N PHE A 251 10.39 6.47 4.35
CA PHE A 251 9.23 7.34 4.53
C PHE A 251 8.12 7.05 3.51
N ALA A 252 8.46 6.81 2.23
CA ALA A 252 7.49 6.39 1.22
C ALA A 252 6.84 5.04 1.56
N ASN A 253 7.61 4.11 2.13
CA ASN A 253 7.10 2.83 2.61
C ASN A 253 6.11 3.01 3.76
N MET A 254 6.38 3.93 4.72
CA MET A 254 5.43 4.28 5.79
C MET A 254 4.13 4.86 5.23
N LEU A 255 4.20 5.77 4.25
CA LEU A 255 3.01 6.35 3.61
C LEU A 255 2.22 5.31 2.82
N SER A 256 2.89 4.38 2.16
CA SER A 256 2.26 3.27 1.45
C SER A 256 1.55 2.32 2.43
N ALA A 257 2.19 1.97 3.54
CA ALA A 257 1.58 1.16 4.60
C ALA A 257 0.35 1.85 5.20
N LEU A 258 0.44 3.16 5.48
CA LEU A 258 -0.70 3.95 5.95
C LEU A 258 -1.85 3.95 4.92
N CYS A 259 -1.55 4.15 3.65
CA CYS A 259 -2.55 4.12 2.58
C CYS A 259 -3.27 2.76 2.52
N ILE A 260 -2.53 1.65 2.61
CA ILE A 260 -3.07 0.29 2.62
C ILE A 260 -4.05 0.09 3.77
N VAL A 261 -3.66 0.41 5.01
CA VAL A 261 -4.53 0.17 6.17
C VAL A 261 -5.76 1.10 6.17
N ASP A 262 -5.60 2.34 5.73
CA ASP A 262 -6.69 3.33 5.66
C ASP A 262 -7.73 2.94 4.59
N THR A 263 -7.27 2.54 3.40
CA THR A 263 -8.15 2.10 2.31
C THR A 263 -8.84 0.77 2.63
N GLY A 264 -8.12 -0.16 3.27
CA GLY A 264 -8.68 -1.42 3.75
C GLY A 264 -9.77 -1.22 4.78
N LEU A 265 -9.57 -0.34 5.76
CA LEU A 265 -10.59 0.00 6.76
C LEU A 265 -11.85 0.60 6.11
N LYS A 266 -11.66 1.53 5.18
CA LYS A 266 -12.76 2.15 4.43
C LYS A 266 -13.51 1.15 3.55
N ARG A 267 -12.81 0.19 2.94
CA ARG A 267 -13.42 -0.89 2.16
C ARG A 267 -14.35 -1.72 3.03
N VAL A 268 -13.87 -2.24 4.16
CA VAL A 268 -14.66 -3.09 5.05
C VAL A 268 -15.87 -2.34 5.61
N ALA A 269 -15.73 -1.05 5.92
CA ALA A 269 -16.84 -0.22 6.42
C ALA A 269 -17.98 -0.02 5.40
N LYS A 270 -17.77 -0.29 4.11
CA LYS A 270 -18.76 -0.16 3.04
C LYS A 270 -19.43 -1.48 2.64
N ILE A 271 -19.05 -2.60 3.25
CA ILE A 271 -19.59 -3.92 2.90
C ILE A 271 -20.85 -4.19 3.72
N ASP A 272 -22.01 -4.20 3.06
CA ASP A 272 -23.30 -4.47 3.68
C ASP A 272 -23.57 -5.98 3.87
N ASP A 273 -23.02 -6.83 3.01
CA ASP A 273 -23.15 -8.28 3.10
C ASP A 273 -22.37 -8.82 4.32
N LYS A 274 -23.10 -9.48 5.24
CA LYS A 274 -22.54 -9.97 6.50
C LYS A 274 -21.43 -11.02 6.32
N VAL A 275 -21.54 -11.91 5.33
CA VAL A 275 -20.54 -12.95 5.07
C VAL A 275 -19.28 -12.32 4.51
N LYS A 276 -19.41 -11.50 3.46
CA LYS A 276 -18.31 -10.76 2.86
C LYS A 276 -17.64 -9.81 3.86
N SER A 277 -18.40 -9.17 4.74
CA SER A 277 -17.88 -8.31 5.80
C SER A 277 -16.97 -9.07 6.75
N VAL A 278 -17.35 -10.28 7.21
CA VAL A 278 -16.51 -11.11 8.07
C VAL A 278 -15.24 -11.56 7.35
N GLU A 279 -15.35 -12.00 6.10
CA GLU A 279 -14.22 -12.43 5.29
C GLU A 279 -13.20 -11.31 5.07
N ASN A 280 -13.68 -10.14 4.67
CA ASN A 280 -12.83 -8.96 4.46
C ASN A 280 -12.25 -8.44 5.79
N MET A 281 -12.97 -8.54 6.91
CA MET A 281 -12.46 -8.16 8.23
C MET A 281 -11.30 -9.06 8.69
N GLU A 282 -11.33 -10.36 8.40
CA GLU A 282 -10.22 -11.26 8.72
C GLU A 282 -8.95 -10.91 7.94
N VAL A 283 -9.08 -10.60 6.65
CA VAL A 283 -7.96 -10.16 5.82
C VAL A 283 -7.47 -8.77 6.25
N LEU A 284 -8.39 -7.84 6.57
CA LEU A 284 -8.02 -6.52 7.11
C LEU A 284 -7.18 -6.64 8.38
N LYS A 285 -7.57 -7.53 9.31
CA LYS A 285 -6.80 -7.74 10.55
C LYS A 285 -5.39 -8.26 10.27
N LEU A 286 -5.23 -9.18 9.34
CA LEU A 286 -3.90 -9.68 8.94
C LEU A 286 -3.08 -8.59 8.25
N SER A 287 -3.69 -7.83 7.33
CA SER A 287 -3.07 -6.69 6.66
C SER A 287 -2.58 -5.64 7.67
N ILE A 288 -3.44 -5.23 8.60
CA ILE A 288 -3.07 -4.25 9.64
C ILE A 288 -1.92 -4.76 10.50
N CYS A 289 -1.92 -6.03 10.90
CA CYS A 289 -0.81 -6.63 11.64
C CYS A 289 0.52 -6.48 10.88
N GLN A 290 0.54 -6.83 9.61
CA GLN A 290 1.73 -6.80 8.78
C GLN A 290 2.17 -5.35 8.47
N GLN A 291 1.23 -4.48 8.11
CA GLN A 291 1.55 -3.09 7.78
C GLN A 291 1.94 -2.26 9.02
N TYR A 292 1.38 -2.54 10.19
CA TYR A 292 1.82 -1.96 11.45
C TYR A 292 3.27 -2.30 11.75
N ASN A 293 3.67 -3.57 11.58
CA ASN A 293 5.05 -4.01 11.79
C ASN A 293 6.00 -3.37 10.77
N ASN A 294 5.60 -3.32 9.48
CA ASN A 294 6.37 -2.67 8.43
C ASN A 294 6.59 -1.18 8.73
N LEU A 295 5.53 -0.45 9.08
CA LEU A 295 5.58 0.97 9.38
C LEU A 295 6.50 1.27 10.57
N ASN A 296 6.43 0.48 11.65
CA ASN A 296 7.34 0.63 12.79
C ASN A 296 8.79 0.37 12.40
N THR A 297 9.05 -0.66 11.59
CA THR A 297 10.41 -0.98 11.11
C THR A 297 10.99 0.19 10.30
N GLU A 298 10.21 0.79 9.41
CA GLU A 298 10.66 1.93 8.61
C GLU A 298 10.83 3.20 9.45
N MET A 299 9.94 3.45 10.40
CA MET A 299 10.07 4.53 11.38
C MET A 299 11.35 4.41 12.19
N ASP A 300 11.67 3.22 12.72
CA ASP A 300 12.87 2.98 13.52
C ASP A 300 14.15 3.21 12.70
N LYS A 301 14.19 2.84 11.42
CA LYS A 301 15.30 3.14 10.49
C LYS A 301 15.54 4.65 10.37
N ILE A 302 14.47 5.42 10.18
CA ILE A 302 14.56 6.88 10.01
C ILE A 302 15.02 7.51 11.32
N LEU A 303 14.33 7.24 12.41
CA LEU A 303 14.62 7.89 13.72
C LEU A 303 16.02 7.55 14.20
N SER A 304 16.46 6.29 14.08
CA SER A 304 17.82 5.90 14.44
C SER A 304 18.90 6.50 13.53
N HIS A 305 18.54 6.94 12.31
CA HIS A 305 19.48 7.65 11.41
C HIS A 305 19.60 9.14 11.77
N ILE A 306 18.49 9.81 12.08
CA ILE A 306 18.47 11.28 12.29
C ILE A 306 18.75 11.70 13.72
N HIS A 307 18.54 10.85 14.72
CA HIS A 307 18.75 11.12 16.15
C HIS A 307 19.81 10.23 16.75
N ARG A 308 20.40 10.68 17.86
CA ARG A 308 21.45 9.96 18.62
C ARG A 308 21.31 10.26 20.13
N GLY A 309 21.90 9.39 20.95
CA GLY A 309 22.02 9.60 22.39
C GLY A 309 20.67 9.78 23.09
N ASP A 310 20.59 10.77 23.97
CA ASP A 310 19.42 11.04 24.79
C ASP A 310 18.18 11.40 23.96
N ASP A 311 18.33 12.10 22.84
CA ASP A 311 17.19 12.45 21.97
C ASP A 311 16.53 11.20 21.40
N LEU A 312 17.31 10.27 20.86
CA LEU A 312 16.78 8.99 20.36
C LEU A 312 16.14 8.17 21.49
N HIS A 313 16.78 8.15 22.68
CA HIS A 313 16.25 7.44 23.84
C HIS A 313 14.88 7.99 24.26
N ASN A 314 14.74 9.31 24.35
CA ASN A 314 13.48 9.95 24.73
C ASN A 314 12.36 9.70 23.70
N MET A 315 12.67 9.76 22.41
CA MET A 315 11.72 9.44 21.33
C MET A 315 11.24 8.00 21.42
N ASN A 316 12.17 7.05 21.56
CA ASN A 316 11.82 5.63 21.67
C ASN A 316 10.95 5.39 22.92
N LYS A 317 11.26 6.01 24.05
CA LYS A 317 10.45 5.90 25.26
C LYS A 317 9.01 6.41 25.03
N MET A 318 8.83 7.52 24.34
CA MET A 318 7.51 8.06 23.99
C MET A 318 6.73 7.12 23.06
N ILE A 319 7.39 6.59 22.04
CA ILE A 319 6.78 5.65 21.10
C ILE A 319 6.36 4.35 21.79
N GLU A 320 7.23 3.80 22.64
CA GLU A 320 6.93 2.58 23.41
C GLU A 320 5.80 2.79 24.41
N GLU A 321 5.70 3.97 25.03
CA GLU A 321 4.56 4.30 25.89
C GLU A 321 3.24 4.32 25.09
N TYR A 322 3.26 4.85 23.86
CA TYR A 322 2.09 4.83 22.99
C TYR A 322 1.71 3.41 22.59
N LYS A 323 2.69 2.59 22.13
CA LYS A 323 2.47 1.18 21.78
C LYS A 323 1.89 0.39 22.97
N ARG A 324 2.40 0.63 24.17
CA ARG A 324 1.90 0.00 25.41
C ARG A 324 0.45 0.37 25.70
N LYS A 325 0.06 1.64 25.49
CA LYS A 325 -1.34 2.09 25.65
C LYS A 325 -2.25 1.53 24.55
N LEU A 326 -1.74 1.37 23.32
CA LEU A 326 -2.46 0.78 22.22
C LEU A 326 -2.80 -0.70 22.47
N ASP A 327 -1.96 -1.42 23.22
CA ASP A 327 -2.14 -2.83 23.63
C ASP A 327 -2.49 -3.77 22.47
N TYR A 328 -1.75 -3.63 21.35
CA TYR A 328 -2.02 -4.36 20.13
C TYR A 328 -1.07 -5.54 19.95
N PHE A 329 -1.55 -6.75 20.25
CA PHE A 329 -0.82 -8.03 20.14
C PHE A 329 -1.66 -9.04 19.34
N PRO A 330 -1.72 -8.92 18.01
CA PRO A 330 -2.51 -9.82 17.18
C PRO A 330 -1.88 -11.21 17.08
N ASP A 331 -2.72 -12.23 17.06
CA ASP A 331 -2.30 -13.60 16.71
C ASP A 331 -2.25 -13.74 15.17
N GLU A 332 -1.10 -13.36 14.59
CA GLU A 332 -0.86 -13.41 13.16
C GLU A 332 -0.99 -14.82 12.58
N ILE A 333 -0.55 -15.86 13.31
CA ILE A 333 -0.61 -17.25 12.86
C ILE A 333 -2.07 -17.68 12.69
N SER A 334 -2.91 -17.41 13.68
CA SER A 334 -4.34 -17.70 13.61
C SER A 334 -5.04 -16.95 12.48
N LEU A 335 -4.66 -15.69 12.24
CA LEU A 335 -5.20 -14.89 11.13
C LEU A 335 -4.80 -15.48 9.78
N MET A 336 -3.53 -15.84 9.58
CA MET A 336 -3.06 -16.50 8.35
C MET A 336 -3.81 -17.82 8.08
N ASN A 337 -4.02 -18.66 9.09
CA ASN A 337 -4.78 -19.89 8.93
C ASN A 337 -6.22 -19.63 8.48
N LYS A 338 -6.91 -18.65 9.08
CA LYS A 338 -8.29 -18.29 8.68
C LYS A 338 -8.37 -17.84 7.23
N VAL A 339 -7.44 -16.99 6.78
CA VAL A 339 -7.41 -16.49 5.40
C VAL A 339 -7.14 -17.65 4.42
N ALA A 340 -6.18 -18.52 4.71
CA ALA A 340 -5.88 -19.69 3.88
C ALA A 340 -7.05 -20.69 3.81
N ASP A 341 -7.65 -21.02 4.95
CA ASP A 341 -8.78 -21.96 4.99
C ASP A 341 -9.98 -21.46 4.18
N ARG A 342 -10.23 -20.13 4.17
CA ARG A 342 -11.27 -19.55 3.32
C ARG A 342 -10.93 -19.64 1.85
N LEU A 343 -9.69 -19.36 1.46
CA LEU A 343 -9.24 -19.53 0.09
C LEU A 343 -9.45 -20.98 -0.39
N TYR A 344 -9.06 -21.96 0.41
CA TYR A 344 -9.20 -23.37 0.09
C TYR A 344 -10.67 -23.80 -0.03
N LYS A 345 -11.53 -23.30 0.87
CA LYS A 345 -12.98 -23.55 0.81
C LYS A 345 -13.61 -23.00 -0.47
N ASN A 346 -13.14 -21.82 -0.96
CA ASN A 346 -13.68 -21.21 -2.16
C ASN A 346 -13.03 -21.72 -3.47
N GLY A 347 -11.89 -22.41 -3.39
CA GLY A 347 -11.17 -22.97 -4.54
C GLY A 347 -10.55 -21.93 -5.47
N LYS A 348 -10.65 -20.64 -5.16
CA LYS A 348 -10.10 -19.50 -5.92
C LYS A 348 -10.06 -18.25 -5.07
N TYR A 349 -9.44 -17.17 -5.59
CA TYR A 349 -9.54 -15.86 -4.94
C TYR A 349 -11.02 -15.45 -4.78
N TYR A 350 -11.40 -14.97 -3.59
CA TYR A 350 -12.81 -14.87 -3.16
C TYR A 350 -13.25 -13.49 -2.64
N LEU A 351 -12.36 -12.50 -2.69
CA LEU A 351 -12.57 -11.18 -2.07
C LEU A 351 -12.90 -10.07 -3.09
N ASP A 352 -13.63 -10.43 -4.14
CA ASP A 352 -14.12 -9.46 -5.15
C ASP A 352 -15.35 -8.68 -4.68
#